data_d5076db1777209e8592c09a9b68ce035
#
_entry.id   d5076db1777209e8592c09a9b68ce035
#
_cell.length_a   1.000
_cell.length_b   1.000
_cell.length_c   1.000
_cell.angle_alpha   90.00
_cell.angle_beta   90.00
_cell.angle_gamma   90.00
#
_symmetry.space_group_name_H-M   'P 1'
#
loop_
_entity.id
_entity.type
_entity.pdbx_description
1 polymer ?
#
loop_
_entity_poly.entity_id
_entity_poly.type
_entity_poly.pdbx_seq_one_letter_code
_entity_poly.pdbx_strand_id
1 'polypeptide(L)' 'MEELLKQISEEFDAFKEDAELQVGKGNKAAGTRARKSTLALEKLLKLHRKVSLEESKK' A
#
# COMPACT_ATOMS: atom_id res chain seq x y z
N MET A 1 4.23 -12.30 -9.80
CA MET A 1 3.03 -11.43 -9.74
C MET A 1 2.17 -11.68 -8.50
N GLU A 2 1.92 -12.93 -8.13
CA GLU A 2 1.12 -13.26 -6.94
C GLU A 2 1.71 -12.71 -5.65
N GLU A 3 3.03 -12.85 -5.48
CA GLU A 3 3.71 -12.32 -4.30
C GLU A 3 3.58 -10.80 -4.21
N LEU A 4 3.71 -10.13 -5.35
CA LEU A 4 3.57 -8.67 -5.40
C LEU A 4 2.14 -8.24 -5.04
N LEU A 5 1.13 -8.93 -5.55
CA LEU A 5 -0.26 -8.63 -5.22
C LEU A 5 -0.53 -8.83 -3.73
N LYS A 6 0.06 -9.86 -3.14
CA LYS A 6 -0.05 -10.11 -1.72
C LYS A 6 0.55 -8.98 -0.89
N GLN A 7 1.74 -8.52 -1.28
CA GLN A 7 2.40 -7.41 -0.60
C GLN A 7 1.56 -6.12 -0.68
N ILE A 8 0.99 -5.85 -1.84
CA ILE A 8 0.11 -4.68 -2.02
C ILE A 8 -1.10 -4.78 -1.11
N SER A 9 -1.74 -5.94 -1.08
CA SER A 9 -2.92 -6.15 -0.24
C SER A 9 -2.61 -5.97 1.23
N GLU A 10 -1.51 -6.55 1.72
CA GLU A 10 -1.10 -6.42 3.12
C GLU A 10 -0.80 -4.97 3.50
N GLU A 11 -0.08 -4.26 2.62
CA GLU A 11 0.25 -2.86 2.86
C GLU A 11 -0.98 -1.97 2.84
N PHE A 12 -1.92 -2.26 1.93
CA PHE A 12 -3.17 -1.53 1.86
C PHE A 12 -4.01 -1.73 3.12
N ASP A 13 -4.08 -2.96 3.62
CA ASP A 13 -4.82 -3.25 4.86
C ASP A 13 -4.23 -2.50 6.04
N ALA A 14 -2.90 -2.46 6.15
CA ALA A 14 -2.23 -1.71 7.21
C ALA A 14 -2.51 -0.21 7.10
N PHE A 15 -2.44 0.32 5.89
CA PHE A 15 -2.76 1.72 5.63
C PHE A 15 -4.19 2.05 6.03
N LYS A 16 -5.14 1.24 5.61
CA LYS A 16 -6.55 1.45 5.88
C LYS A 16 -6.83 1.49 7.38
N GLU A 17 -6.27 0.52 8.11
CA GLU A 17 -6.45 0.44 9.56
C GLU A 17 -5.89 1.68 10.26
N ASP A 18 -4.67 2.09 9.91
CA ASP A 18 -4.04 3.26 10.52
C ASP A 18 -4.75 4.56 10.15
N ALA A 19 -5.21 4.68 8.91
CA ALA A 19 -5.95 5.86 8.47
C ALA A 19 -7.28 6.00 9.22
N GLU A 20 -7.97 4.89 9.44
CA GLU A 20 -9.22 4.87 10.20
C GLU A 20 -8.98 5.27 11.66
N LEU A 21 -7.89 4.82 12.27
CA LEU A 21 -7.53 5.20 13.64
C LEU A 21 -7.23 6.69 13.75
N GLN A 22 -6.54 7.25 12.75
CA GLN A 22 -6.24 8.66 12.75
C GLN A 22 -7.51 9.50 12.66
N VAL A 23 -8.37 9.20 11.70
CA VAL A 23 -9.59 9.97 11.45
C VAL A 23 -10.62 9.75 12.56
N GLY A 24 -10.83 8.50 12.95
CA GLY A 24 -11.87 8.15 13.92
C GLY A 24 -11.51 8.47 15.35
N LYS A 25 -10.26 8.33 15.75
CA LYS A 25 -9.82 8.49 17.15
C LYS A 25 -8.77 9.60 17.34
N GLY A 26 -8.40 10.29 16.27
CA GLY A 26 -7.39 11.36 16.37
C GLY A 26 -6.01 10.83 16.73
N ASN A 27 -5.68 9.59 16.39
CA ASN A 27 -4.40 8.98 16.73
C ASN A 27 -3.30 9.48 15.79
N LYS A 28 -2.42 10.32 16.32
CA LYS A 28 -1.34 10.92 15.53
C LYS A 28 -0.29 9.91 15.07
N ALA A 29 0.02 8.93 15.92
CA ALA A 29 0.97 7.87 15.55
C ALA A 29 0.44 7.03 14.40
N ALA A 30 -0.86 6.74 14.41
CA ALA A 30 -1.50 6.02 13.31
C ALA A 30 -1.43 6.82 12.02
N GLY A 31 -1.61 8.15 12.09
CA GLY A 31 -1.48 9.02 10.94
C GLY A 31 -0.09 8.98 10.32
N THR A 32 0.95 8.97 11.17
CA THR A 32 2.33 8.86 10.71
C THR A 32 2.56 7.52 10.01
N ARG A 33 2.06 6.42 10.60
CA ARG A 33 2.17 5.10 9.99
C ARG A 33 1.42 5.03 8.66
N ALA A 34 0.23 5.62 8.60
CA ALA A 34 -0.56 5.64 7.37
C ALA A 34 0.19 6.35 6.24
N ARG A 35 0.82 7.49 6.55
CA ARG A 35 1.61 8.22 5.55
C ARG A 35 2.81 7.39 5.05
N LYS A 36 3.47 6.65 5.95
CA LYS A 36 4.56 5.76 5.53
C LYS A 36 4.04 4.64 4.65
N SER A 37 2.87 4.09 4.97
CA SER A 37 2.24 3.05 4.15
C SER A 37 1.92 3.55 2.76
N THR A 38 1.53 4.82 2.60
CA THR A 38 1.28 5.37 1.25
C THR A 38 2.54 5.38 0.40
N LEU A 39 3.70 5.67 1.01
CA LEU A 39 4.96 5.64 0.27
C LEU A 39 5.31 4.22 -0.16
N ALA A 40 5.12 3.25 0.72
CA ALA A 40 5.36 1.84 0.40
C ALA A 40 4.40 1.38 -0.71
N LEU A 41 3.12 1.73 -0.59
CA LEU A 41 2.12 1.41 -1.62
C LEU A 41 2.49 2.02 -2.97
N GLU A 42 2.94 3.27 -2.97
CA GLU A 42 3.35 3.93 -4.20
C GLU A 42 4.43 3.13 -4.93
N LYS A 43 5.44 2.69 -4.20
CA LYS A 43 6.52 1.87 -4.78
C LYS A 43 6.01 0.54 -5.30
N LEU A 44 5.17 -0.13 -4.53
CA LEU A 44 4.60 -1.42 -4.93
C LEU A 44 3.70 -1.28 -6.16
N LEU A 45 2.91 -0.23 -6.21
CA LEU A 45 2.01 0.01 -7.33
C LEU A 45 2.78 0.37 -8.61
N LYS A 46 3.87 1.12 -8.50
CA LYS A 46 4.74 1.40 -9.63
C LYS A 46 5.37 0.11 -10.16
N LEU A 47 5.81 -0.74 -9.25
CA LEU A 47 6.38 -2.03 -9.62
C LEU A 47 5.34 -2.91 -10.30
N HIS A 48 4.12 -2.94 -9.78
CA HIS A 48 3.02 -3.69 -10.38
C HIS A 48 2.77 -3.23 -11.83
N ARG A 49 2.78 -1.91 -12.05
CA ARG A 49 2.56 -1.35 -13.39
C ARG A 49 3.62 -1.84 -14.37
N LYS A 50 4.88 -1.82 -13.93
CA LYS A 50 6.00 -2.29 -14.76
C LYS A 50 5.88 -3.78 -15.07
N VAL A 51 5.65 -4.60 -14.05
CA VAL A 51 5.53 -6.05 -14.22
C VAL A 51 4.33 -6.40 -15.10
N SER A 52 3.21 -5.71 -14.90
CA SER A 52 2.00 -5.93 -15.69
C SER A 52 2.23 -5.64 -17.18
N LEU A 53 2.97 -4.56 -17.48
CA LEU A 53 3.31 -4.24 -18.86
C LEU A 53 4.22 -5.31 -19.49
N GLU A 54 5.18 -5.81 -18.73
CA GLU A 54 6.06 -6.86 -19.20
C GLU A 54 5.30 -8.15 -19.47
N GLU A 55 4.37 -8.52 -18.58
CA GLU A 55 3.52 -9.69 -18.77
C GLU A 55 2.64 -9.57 -20.01
N SER A 56 2.09 -8.39 -20.29
CA SER A 56 1.23 -8.22 -21.45
C SER A 56 1.98 -8.23 -22.78
N LYS A 57 3.31 -8.09 -22.76
CA LYS A 57 4.13 -8.18 -23.97
C LYS A 57 4.50 -9.61 -24.34
N LYS A 58 4.27 -10.55 -23.46
CA LYS A 58 4.48 -11.96 -23.74
C LYS A 58 3.25 -12.55 -24.40
#